data_a9170809d40db31b59628281fb042219
#
_entry.id   a9170809d40db31b59628281fb042219
#
_cell.length_a   1.000
_cell.length_b   1.000
_cell.length_c   1.000
_cell.angle_alpha   90.00
_cell.angle_beta   90.00
_cell.angle_gamma   90.00
#
_symmetry.space_group_name_H-M   'P 1'
#
loop_
_entity.id
_entity.type
_entity.pdbx_description
1 polymer ?
#
loop_
_entity_poly.entity_id
_entity_poly.type
_entity_poly.pdbx_seq_one_letter_code
_entity_poly.pdbx_strand_id
1 'polypeptide(L)'
;EFFGSSPLSQFMDQTNPLAELTHKRRLSALGPGGLSRERANMEVRDVHYSHYGRMCPIETPEGPNIGLISYLATYGGINEDGFIEAPYRAVDKETGKVAMEATYMTADEEDNFIVAQATEPIGEDGCLVNARVTARYRDEIVEVERERIDYVDVSPRMMVSIATAMIPFLPNDDANRALMGANMQRQAVPLLKPHAPIVGTGMEHKICIDSEIVVLAEGDGVVTSVDARHVTVKYDSGETKDYKLTKFLRSNHTTCINQHPIVDVGERVHGKRLNEKGEWEDPTVLADGPATDQGEIALGQNILVGFMTWEGYNYEDAVLLNERLVREDLYTSIHIEEFEIDSRDTKLGPEEITRDIPNVGEDALKDLDERGIV
;
A
#
# COMPACT_ATOMS: atom_id res chain seq x y z
N GLU A 1 -21.63 -6.66 -17.41
CA GLU A 1 -22.69 -6.75 -16.40
C GLU A 1 -22.10 -6.61 -14.99
N PHE A 2 -21.13 -7.45 -14.57
CA PHE A 2 -20.48 -7.39 -13.24
C PHE A 2 -19.86 -6.02 -12.92
N PHE A 3 -19.01 -5.48 -13.81
CA PHE A 3 -18.33 -4.19 -13.59
C PHE A 3 -19.26 -2.98 -13.53
N GLY A 4 -20.46 -3.06 -14.10
CA GLY A 4 -21.40 -1.96 -14.12
C GLY A 4 -22.47 -1.99 -13.02
N SER A 5 -22.74 -3.16 -12.40
CA SER A 5 -23.86 -3.34 -11.49
C SER A 5 -23.50 -3.95 -10.13
N SER A 6 -22.35 -4.59 -9.99
CA SER A 6 -21.97 -5.22 -8.71
C SER A 6 -21.49 -4.19 -7.68
N PRO A 7 -21.98 -4.26 -6.41
CA PRO A 7 -21.46 -3.43 -5.31
C PRO A 7 -20.00 -3.70 -4.99
N LEU A 8 -19.43 -4.83 -5.42
CA LEU A 8 -18.01 -5.18 -5.25
C LEU A 8 -17.11 -4.53 -6.28
N SER A 9 -17.69 -4.12 -7.42
CA SER A 9 -16.99 -3.29 -8.41
C SER A 9 -17.06 -1.84 -7.98
N GLN A 10 -15.93 -1.27 -7.55
CA GLN A 10 -15.85 0.06 -6.97
C GLN A 10 -14.85 0.92 -7.72
N PHE A 11 -15.05 2.23 -7.65
CA PHE A 11 -14.08 3.21 -8.14
C PHE A 11 -12.81 3.12 -7.31
N MET A 12 -11.66 2.88 -7.94
CA MET A 12 -10.42 2.60 -7.24
C MET A 12 -9.91 3.82 -6.47
N ASP A 13 -9.56 3.62 -5.19
CA ASP A 13 -8.82 4.60 -4.39
C ASP A 13 -7.43 4.81 -5.02
N GLN A 14 -7.16 6.01 -5.49
CA GLN A 14 -5.95 6.33 -6.26
C GLN A 14 -5.28 7.62 -5.76
N THR A 15 -5.45 7.95 -4.49
CA THR A 15 -4.81 9.12 -3.87
C THR A 15 -3.29 8.98 -3.88
N ASN A 16 -2.79 7.80 -3.54
CA ASN A 16 -1.38 7.46 -3.54
C ASN A 16 -1.21 5.96 -3.88
N PRO A 17 0.01 5.47 -4.17
CA PRO A 17 0.23 4.07 -4.52
C PRO A 17 -0.20 3.08 -3.43
N LEU A 18 -0.05 3.44 -2.16
CA LEU A 18 -0.47 2.61 -1.04
C LEU A 18 -2.00 2.45 -0.99
N ALA A 19 -2.76 3.54 -1.22
CA ALA A 19 -4.23 3.49 -1.28
C ALA A 19 -4.71 2.55 -2.38
N GLU A 20 -4.09 2.60 -3.55
CA GLU A 20 -4.38 1.73 -4.68
C GLU A 20 -4.12 0.26 -4.37
N LEU A 21 -2.94 -0.04 -3.81
CA LEU A 21 -2.55 -1.40 -3.45
C LEU A 21 -3.44 -1.98 -2.35
N THR A 22 -3.74 -1.21 -1.31
CA THR A 22 -4.62 -1.65 -0.21
C THR A 22 -6.07 -1.84 -0.66
N HIS A 23 -6.57 -1.02 -1.59
CA HIS A 23 -7.91 -1.20 -2.16
C HIS A 23 -8.04 -2.54 -2.91
N LYS A 24 -7.02 -2.94 -3.66
CA LYS A 24 -6.97 -4.25 -4.34
C LYS A 24 -6.96 -5.43 -3.38
N ARG A 25 -6.55 -5.25 -2.14
CA ARG A 25 -6.47 -6.27 -1.08
C ARG A 25 -7.61 -6.19 -0.05
N ARG A 26 -8.64 -5.42 -0.33
CA ARG A 26 -9.80 -5.22 0.55
C ARG A 26 -10.68 -6.46 0.58
N LEU A 27 -11.11 -6.83 1.78
CA LEU A 27 -12.06 -7.90 2.05
C LEU A 27 -13.36 -7.29 2.59
N SER A 28 -14.50 -7.65 2.01
CA SER A 28 -15.79 -7.12 2.41
C SER A 28 -16.73 -8.24 2.86
N ALA A 29 -17.37 -8.06 4.02
CA ALA A 29 -18.46 -8.92 4.47
C ALA A 29 -19.82 -8.52 3.87
N LEU A 30 -19.86 -7.38 3.15
CA LEU A 30 -21.06 -6.82 2.55
C LEU A 30 -21.25 -7.29 1.11
N GLY A 31 -22.47 -7.16 0.59
CA GLY A 31 -22.78 -7.40 -0.81
C GLY A 31 -23.52 -8.69 -1.09
N PRO A 32 -23.61 -9.15 -2.35
CA PRO A 32 -24.33 -10.37 -2.73
C PRO A 32 -23.76 -11.61 -2.01
N GLY A 33 -24.61 -12.34 -1.32
CA GLY A 33 -24.22 -13.50 -0.51
C GLY A 33 -23.62 -13.17 0.85
N GLY A 34 -23.45 -11.89 1.18
CA GLY A 34 -22.91 -11.41 2.45
C GLY A 34 -23.98 -10.79 3.36
N LEU A 35 -23.49 -9.98 4.32
CA LEU A 35 -24.31 -9.29 5.30
C LEU A 35 -24.80 -7.93 4.78
N SER A 36 -25.88 -7.42 5.38
CA SER A 36 -26.24 -6.00 5.30
C SER A 36 -25.79 -5.29 6.58
N ARG A 37 -25.49 -3.99 6.50
CA ARG A 37 -25.04 -3.18 7.65
C ARG A 37 -26.02 -3.26 8.83
N GLU A 38 -27.32 -3.28 8.55
CA GLU A 38 -28.38 -3.32 9.54
C GLU A 38 -28.46 -4.66 10.28
N ARG A 39 -28.04 -5.76 9.65
CA ARG A 39 -28.03 -7.11 10.23
C ARG A 39 -26.72 -7.48 10.89
N ALA A 40 -25.68 -6.66 10.74
CA ALA A 40 -24.39 -6.91 11.35
C ALA A 40 -24.39 -6.53 12.83
N ASN A 41 -24.36 -7.52 13.69
CA ASN A 41 -24.20 -7.36 15.14
C ASN A 41 -22.72 -7.19 15.53
N MET A 42 -22.45 -7.10 16.83
CA MET A 42 -21.09 -6.95 17.35
C MET A 42 -20.22 -8.18 17.07
N GLU A 43 -20.78 -9.38 17.15
CA GLU A 43 -20.03 -10.64 17.01
C GLU A 43 -19.36 -10.79 15.65
N VAL A 44 -20.03 -10.36 14.56
CA VAL A 44 -19.47 -10.45 13.20
C VAL A 44 -18.39 -9.41 12.91
N ARG A 45 -18.22 -8.44 13.81
CA ARG A 45 -17.22 -7.36 13.73
C ARG A 45 -15.98 -7.65 14.56
N ASP A 46 -16.02 -8.69 15.39
CA ASP A 46 -14.92 -9.08 16.26
C ASP A 46 -13.77 -9.72 15.46
N VAL A 47 -12.57 -9.67 16.06
CA VAL A 47 -11.41 -10.39 15.54
C VAL A 47 -11.45 -11.82 16.08
N HIS A 48 -11.51 -12.78 15.15
CA HIS A 48 -11.47 -14.20 15.47
C HIS A 48 -10.04 -14.75 15.38
N TYR A 49 -9.68 -15.81 16.10
CA TYR A 49 -8.34 -16.38 16.06
C TYR A 49 -7.95 -16.84 14.64
N SER A 50 -8.91 -17.25 13.81
CA SER A 50 -8.67 -17.63 12.42
C SER A 50 -8.22 -16.46 11.51
N HIS A 51 -8.30 -15.22 11.98
CA HIS A 51 -7.79 -14.05 11.28
C HIS A 51 -6.26 -14.00 11.24
N TYR A 52 -5.58 -14.70 12.16
CA TYR A 52 -4.14 -14.68 12.25
C TYR A 52 -3.48 -15.12 10.94
N GLY A 53 -2.59 -14.26 10.42
CA GLY A 53 -1.92 -14.48 9.13
C GLY A 53 -2.79 -14.32 7.88
N ARG A 54 -4.10 -14.09 8.03
CA ARG A 54 -5.09 -13.99 6.94
C ARG A 54 -5.70 -12.62 6.80
N MET A 55 -6.24 -12.08 7.87
CA MET A 55 -6.90 -10.78 7.90
C MET A 55 -6.26 -9.88 8.97
N CYS A 56 -5.94 -8.65 8.60
CA CYS A 56 -5.36 -7.70 9.55
C CYS A 56 -6.34 -7.37 10.68
N PRO A 57 -5.93 -7.48 11.95
CA PRO A 57 -6.80 -7.13 13.07
C PRO A 57 -6.89 -5.63 13.34
N ILE A 58 -6.02 -4.82 12.73
CA ILE A 58 -5.86 -3.39 12.99
C ILE A 58 -6.49 -2.55 11.88
N GLU A 59 -6.17 -2.82 10.61
CA GLU A 59 -6.66 -2.04 9.48
C GLU A 59 -8.13 -2.35 9.20
N THR A 60 -9.02 -1.45 9.60
CA THR A 60 -10.46 -1.48 9.31
C THR A 60 -10.98 -0.05 9.28
N PRO A 61 -12.05 0.27 8.54
CA PRO A 61 -12.65 1.60 8.59
C PRO A 61 -13.16 1.94 9.99
N GLU A 62 -13.19 3.23 10.30
CA GLU A 62 -13.89 3.76 11.46
C GLU A 62 -15.37 4.01 11.12
N GLY A 63 -16.26 3.85 12.09
CA GLY A 63 -17.70 4.09 11.93
C GLY A 63 -18.51 2.84 11.59
N PRO A 64 -19.60 2.96 10.79
CA PRO A 64 -20.59 1.89 10.60
C PRO A 64 -20.03 0.61 9.98
N ASN A 65 -18.94 0.70 9.24
CA ASN A 65 -18.31 -0.43 8.55
C ASN A 65 -17.18 -1.10 9.34
N ILE A 66 -16.96 -0.70 10.59
CA ILE A 66 -15.91 -1.30 11.43
C ILE A 66 -16.09 -2.81 11.54
N GLY A 67 -15.03 -3.57 11.30
CA GLY A 67 -15.04 -5.04 11.33
C GLY A 67 -15.72 -5.71 10.13
N LEU A 68 -16.51 -5.00 9.33
CA LEU A 68 -17.16 -5.54 8.13
C LEU A 68 -16.30 -5.40 6.88
N ILE A 69 -15.44 -4.42 6.87
CA ILE A 69 -14.41 -4.22 5.85
C ILE A 69 -13.07 -4.45 6.50
N SER A 70 -12.31 -5.37 5.96
CA SER A 70 -10.98 -5.75 6.43
C SER A 70 -9.99 -5.79 5.27
N TYR A 71 -8.74 -6.08 5.58
CA TYR A 71 -7.68 -6.14 4.58
C TYR A 71 -6.87 -7.42 4.74
N LEU A 72 -6.49 -7.99 3.61
CA LEU A 72 -5.67 -9.19 3.55
C LEU A 72 -4.32 -8.92 4.23
N ALA A 73 -3.88 -9.85 5.09
CA ALA A 73 -2.58 -9.78 5.73
C ALA A 73 -1.44 -9.87 4.69
N THR A 74 -0.25 -9.42 5.05
CA THR A 74 0.90 -9.30 4.14
C THR A 74 1.24 -10.60 3.40
N TYR A 75 1.20 -11.73 4.08
CA TYR A 75 1.51 -13.05 3.52
C TYR A 75 0.27 -13.88 3.16
N GLY A 76 -0.94 -13.37 3.45
CA GLY A 76 -2.18 -14.08 3.16
C GLY A 76 -2.37 -14.27 1.65
N GLY A 77 -2.83 -15.44 1.26
CA GLY A 77 -3.21 -15.81 -0.10
C GLY A 77 -4.70 -16.18 -0.17
N ILE A 78 -5.20 -16.36 -1.37
CA ILE A 78 -6.54 -16.89 -1.62
C ILE A 78 -6.35 -18.13 -2.49
N ASN A 79 -6.89 -19.28 -2.04
CA ASN A 79 -6.78 -20.53 -2.78
C ASN A 79 -7.80 -20.61 -3.94
N GLU A 80 -7.76 -21.69 -4.71
CA GLU A 80 -8.64 -21.91 -5.87
C GLU A 80 -10.12 -21.98 -5.49
N ASP A 81 -10.43 -22.40 -4.25
CA ASP A 81 -11.80 -22.49 -3.72
C ASP A 81 -12.30 -21.15 -3.14
N GLY A 82 -11.45 -20.11 -3.09
CA GLY A 82 -11.78 -18.78 -2.59
C GLY A 82 -11.59 -18.61 -1.08
N PHE A 83 -10.98 -19.57 -0.36
CA PHE A 83 -10.63 -19.44 1.04
C PHE A 83 -9.30 -18.72 1.24
N ILE A 84 -9.19 -17.94 2.32
CA ILE A 84 -7.96 -17.26 2.68
C ILE A 84 -7.04 -18.25 3.38
N GLU A 85 -5.81 -18.35 2.91
CA GLU A 85 -4.77 -19.21 3.45
C GLU A 85 -3.56 -18.40 3.92
N ALA A 86 -2.79 -18.98 4.85
CA ALA A 86 -1.57 -18.39 5.38
C ALA A 86 -0.40 -19.38 5.27
N PRO A 87 0.84 -18.87 5.09
CA PRO A 87 2.02 -19.72 4.95
C PRO A 87 2.62 -20.09 6.31
N TYR A 88 3.05 -21.34 6.44
CA TYR A 88 3.74 -21.88 7.60
C TYR A 88 4.87 -22.79 7.16
N ARG A 89 5.93 -22.88 7.97
CA ARG A 89 7.04 -23.79 7.75
C ARG A 89 6.85 -25.07 8.56
N ALA A 90 6.82 -26.22 7.90
CA ALA A 90 6.64 -27.50 8.55
C ALA A 90 7.87 -27.88 9.41
N VAL A 91 7.63 -28.56 10.53
CA VAL A 91 8.67 -29.15 11.36
C VAL A 91 8.68 -30.66 11.13
N ASP A 92 9.80 -31.18 10.67
CA ASP A 92 9.97 -32.63 10.49
C ASP A 92 10.04 -33.32 11.85
N LYS A 93 9.11 -34.22 12.12
CA LYS A 93 8.99 -34.95 13.41
C LYS A 93 10.15 -35.91 13.70
N GLU A 94 10.84 -36.38 12.67
CA GLU A 94 11.95 -37.33 12.84
C GLU A 94 13.27 -36.62 13.16
N THR A 95 13.51 -35.50 12.44
CA THR A 95 14.77 -34.76 12.56
C THR A 95 14.67 -33.52 13.43
N GLY A 96 13.45 -33.02 13.70
CA GLY A 96 13.19 -31.76 14.42
C GLY A 96 13.54 -30.52 13.61
N LYS A 97 13.83 -30.65 12.31
CA LYS A 97 14.22 -29.53 11.44
C LYS A 97 13.02 -28.78 10.91
N VAL A 98 13.16 -27.46 10.88
CA VAL A 98 12.18 -26.56 10.26
C VAL A 98 12.45 -26.49 8.76
N ALA A 99 11.42 -26.74 7.96
CA ALA A 99 11.51 -26.65 6.49
C ALA A 99 11.83 -25.21 6.03
N MET A 100 12.58 -25.10 4.95
CA MET A 100 12.85 -23.79 4.32
C MET A 100 11.67 -23.30 3.48
N GLU A 101 10.93 -24.21 2.88
CA GLU A 101 9.75 -23.90 2.08
C GLU A 101 8.51 -23.74 2.96
N ALA A 102 7.66 -22.79 2.61
CA ALA A 102 6.40 -22.55 3.28
C ALA A 102 5.27 -23.36 2.63
N THR A 103 4.42 -23.94 3.47
CA THR A 103 3.17 -24.60 3.07
C THR A 103 2.01 -23.68 3.40
N TYR A 104 1.15 -23.41 2.45
CA TYR A 104 -0.08 -22.65 2.66
C TYR A 104 -1.17 -23.57 3.20
N MET A 105 -1.92 -23.08 4.18
CA MET A 105 -3.07 -23.80 4.74
C MET A 105 -4.19 -22.86 5.12
N THR A 106 -5.42 -23.34 5.06
CA THR A 106 -6.63 -22.68 5.50
C THR A 106 -6.76 -22.76 7.03
N ALA A 107 -7.69 -21.99 7.61
CA ALA A 107 -7.82 -21.93 9.06
C ALA A 107 -8.32 -23.24 9.69
N ASP A 108 -9.18 -23.97 8.98
CA ASP A 108 -9.70 -25.29 9.42
C ASP A 108 -8.61 -26.38 9.39
N GLU A 109 -7.70 -26.30 8.46
CA GLU A 109 -6.51 -27.18 8.44
C GLU A 109 -5.58 -26.87 9.61
N GLU A 110 -5.32 -25.56 9.85
CA GLU A 110 -4.46 -25.09 10.95
C GLU A 110 -4.97 -25.52 12.33
N ASP A 111 -6.26 -25.61 12.51
CA ASP A 111 -6.90 -26.04 13.78
C ASP A 111 -6.43 -27.41 14.30
N ASN A 112 -5.84 -28.22 13.44
CA ASN A 112 -5.33 -29.56 13.79
C ASN A 112 -3.86 -29.54 14.25
N PHE A 113 -3.17 -28.40 14.14
CA PHE A 113 -1.72 -28.30 14.33
C PHE A 113 -1.34 -27.33 15.43
N ILE A 114 -0.19 -27.59 16.05
CA ILE A 114 0.46 -26.70 17.01
C ILE A 114 1.50 -25.87 16.28
N VAL A 115 1.33 -24.54 16.29
CA VAL A 115 2.16 -23.61 15.52
C VAL A 115 2.98 -22.73 16.44
N ALA A 116 4.31 -22.79 16.30
CA ALA A 116 5.25 -21.95 17.05
C ALA A 116 5.37 -20.56 16.40
N GLN A 117 5.73 -19.57 17.22
CA GLN A 117 5.96 -18.20 16.75
C GLN A 117 7.25 -18.09 15.93
N ALA A 118 7.28 -17.18 14.98
CA ALA A 118 8.45 -16.91 14.14
C ALA A 118 9.67 -16.37 14.92
N THR A 119 9.46 -15.85 16.14
CA THR A 119 10.51 -15.32 17.02
C THR A 119 11.28 -16.39 17.77
N GLU A 120 10.81 -17.65 17.75
CA GLU A 120 11.53 -18.73 18.39
C GLU A 120 12.89 -18.97 17.70
N PRO A 121 13.98 -19.07 18.48
CA PRO A 121 15.30 -19.23 17.91
C PRO A 121 15.47 -20.59 17.22
N ILE A 122 15.95 -20.56 15.99
CA ILE A 122 16.31 -21.75 15.21
C ILE A 122 17.84 -21.82 15.17
N GLY A 123 18.40 -22.96 15.54
CA GLY A 123 19.84 -23.21 15.55
C GLY A 123 20.42 -23.35 14.13
N GLU A 124 21.76 -23.39 14.05
CA GLU A 124 22.48 -23.63 12.78
C GLU A 124 22.18 -25.03 12.19
N ASP A 125 21.75 -25.96 13.02
CA ASP A 125 21.28 -27.30 12.63
C ASP A 125 19.87 -27.29 12.00
N GLY A 126 19.18 -26.14 12.03
CA GLY A 126 17.83 -25.93 11.55
C GLY A 126 16.73 -26.38 12.53
N CYS A 127 17.07 -26.73 13.76
CA CYS A 127 16.15 -27.17 14.80
C CYS A 127 15.79 -26.02 15.76
N LEU A 128 14.61 -26.11 16.41
CA LEU A 128 14.25 -25.20 17.49
C LEU A 128 15.22 -25.39 18.68
N VAL A 129 15.77 -24.28 19.19
CA VAL A 129 16.79 -24.30 20.27
C VAL A 129 16.17 -24.61 21.62
N ASN A 130 15.03 -23.96 21.92
CA ASN A 130 14.37 -24.09 23.21
C ASN A 130 13.71 -25.46 23.38
N ALA A 131 13.87 -26.10 24.53
CA ALA A 131 13.21 -27.38 24.83
C ALA A 131 11.70 -27.22 25.00
N ARG A 132 11.25 -26.07 25.54
CA ARG A 132 9.85 -25.65 25.61
C ARG A 132 9.64 -24.40 24.80
N VAL A 133 8.58 -24.42 24.03
CA VAL A 133 8.28 -23.39 23.02
C VAL A 133 6.87 -22.86 23.26
N THR A 134 6.73 -21.55 23.18
CA THR A 134 5.41 -20.90 23.18
C THR A 134 4.79 -21.08 21.82
N ALA A 135 3.63 -21.70 21.77
CA ALA A 135 2.93 -22.03 20.55
C ALA A 135 1.45 -21.65 20.62
N ARG A 136 0.84 -21.59 19.48
CA ARG A 136 -0.60 -21.34 19.29
C ARG A 136 -1.29 -22.65 18.92
N TYR A 137 -2.37 -22.96 19.61
CA TYR A 137 -3.27 -24.04 19.27
C TYR A 137 -4.70 -23.53 19.30
N ARG A 138 -5.32 -23.36 18.15
CA ARG A 138 -6.62 -22.68 17.97
C ARG A 138 -6.61 -21.28 18.59
N ASP A 139 -7.45 -21.01 19.59
CA ASP A 139 -7.58 -19.76 20.34
C ASP A 139 -6.68 -19.66 21.59
N GLU A 140 -5.97 -20.73 21.92
CA GLU A 140 -5.13 -20.81 23.12
C GLU A 140 -3.65 -20.62 22.80
N ILE A 141 -2.94 -19.93 23.70
CA ILE A 141 -1.47 -19.88 23.71
C ILE A 141 -1.01 -20.93 24.71
N VAL A 142 -0.25 -21.90 24.22
CA VAL A 142 0.21 -23.05 24.99
C VAL A 142 1.74 -23.09 25.03
N GLU A 143 2.30 -23.57 26.11
CA GLU A 143 3.73 -23.86 26.22
C GLU A 143 3.93 -25.37 26.15
N VAL A 144 4.54 -25.83 25.07
CA VAL A 144 4.72 -27.26 24.76
C VAL A 144 6.17 -27.62 24.53
N GLU A 145 6.48 -28.90 24.59
CA GLU A 145 7.79 -29.43 24.21
C GLU A 145 8.00 -29.29 22.70
N ARG A 146 9.23 -28.98 22.28
CA ARG A 146 9.57 -28.70 20.85
C ARG A 146 9.20 -29.85 19.91
N GLU A 147 9.22 -31.11 20.39
CA GLU A 147 8.86 -32.29 19.58
C GLU A 147 7.37 -32.32 19.21
N ARG A 148 6.53 -31.56 19.91
CA ARG A 148 5.09 -31.47 19.64
C ARG A 148 4.75 -30.41 18.61
N ILE A 149 5.68 -29.49 18.29
CA ILE A 149 5.47 -28.45 17.30
C ILE A 149 5.32 -29.05 15.91
N ASP A 150 4.27 -28.68 15.19
CA ASP A 150 3.99 -29.14 13.84
C ASP A 150 4.48 -28.16 12.80
N TYR A 151 4.28 -26.86 13.05
CA TYR A 151 4.64 -25.77 12.14
C TYR A 151 5.23 -24.58 12.90
N VAL A 152 5.92 -23.71 12.16
CA VAL A 152 6.47 -22.45 12.65
C VAL A 152 5.99 -21.32 11.73
N ASP A 153 5.58 -20.19 12.30
CA ASP A 153 5.23 -18.99 11.54
C ASP A 153 6.39 -18.53 10.64
N VAL A 154 6.10 -18.03 9.46
CA VAL A 154 7.12 -17.55 8.51
C VAL A 154 7.77 -16.25 8.99
N SER A 155 6.95 -15.31 9.49
CA SER A 155 7.40 -13.98 9.92
C SER A 155 6.45 -13.39 10.94
N PRO A 156 6.94 -12.57 11.90
CA PRO A 156 6.06 -11.80 12.80
C PRO A 156 5.17 -10.80 12.06
N ARG A 157 5.56 -10.37 10.87
CA ARG A 157 4.79 -9.43 10.03
C ARG A 157 3.55 -10.04 9.40
N MET A 158 3.43 -11.37 9.41
CA MET A 158 2.34 -12.05 8.72
C MET A 158 0.94 -11.75 9.26
N MET A 159 0.82 -11.23 10.48
CA MET A 159 -0.47 -10.96 11.10
C MET A 159 -1.10 -9.61 10.70
N VAL A 160 -0.35 -8.71 10.10
CA VAL A 160 -0.80 -7.35 9.77
C VAL A 160 -0.89 -7.13 8.28
N SER A 161 -1.70 -6.13 7.86
CA SER A 161 -1.79 -5.70 6.46
C SER A 161 -0.56 -4.89 6.03
N ILE A 162 -0.47 -4.60 4.75
CA ILE A 162 0.61 -3.82 4.16
C ILE A 162 0.70 -2.42 4.77
N ALA A 163 -0.42 -1.70 4.88
CA ALA A 163 -0.44 -0.35 5.45
C ALA A 163 -0.01 -0.36 6.93
N THR A 164 -0.51 -1.31 7.70
CA THR A 164 -0.13 -1.47 9.12
C THR A 164 1.34 -1.84 9.28
N ALA A 165 1.87 -2.66 8.38
CA ALA A 165 3.29 -3.07 8.39
C ALA A 165 4.26 -1.91 8.09
N MET A 166 3.78 -0.79 7.56
CA MET A 166 4.57 0.42 7.34
C MET A 166 4.70 1.32 8.57
N ILE A 167 3.97 1.06 9.65
CA ILE A 167 4.04 1.86 10.87
C ILE A 167 5.29 1.48 11.66
N PRO A 168 6.28 2.37 11.80
CA PRO A 168 7.46 2.09 12.60
C PRO A 168 7.08 2.04 14.09
N PHE A 169 7.76 1.18 14.85
CA PHE A 169 7.51 0.94 16.28
C PHE A 169 6.06 0.53 16.61
N LEU A 170 5.41 -0.17 15.69
CA LEU A 170 4.02 -0.63 15.84
C LEU A 170 3.74 -1.32 17.20
N PRO A 171 4.61 -2.21 17.74
CA PRO A 171 4.35 -2.86 19.03
C PRO A 171 4.27 -1.90 20.22
N ASN A 172 4.77 -0.67 20.10
CA ASN A 172 4.73 0.35 21.14
C ASN A 172 3.47 1.24 21.07
N ASP A 173 2.68 1.10 20.01
CA ASP A 173 1.47 1.88 19.80
C ASP A 173 0.22 1.13 20.29
N ASP A 174 -0.75 1.88 20.81
CA ASP A 174 -2.07 1.34 21.06
C ASP A 174 -2.78 0.96 19.74
N ALA A 175 -3.51 -0.15 19.75
CA ALA A 175 -4.21 -0.66 18.56
C ALA A 175 -5.17 0.37 17.94
N ASN A 176 -5.86 1.18 18.75
CA ASN A 176 -6.75 2.22 18.25
C ASN A 176 -5.99 3.30 17.46
N ARG A 177 -4.80 3.68 17.93
CA ARG A 177 -3.96 4.68 17.23
C ARG A 177 -3.28 4.09 16.01
N ALA A 178 -2.91 2.83 16.04
CA ALA A 178 -2.39 2.10 14.87
C ALA A 178 -3.45 2.01 13.75
N LEU A 179 -4.72 1.76 14.09
CA LEU A 179 -5.85 1.78 13.16
C LEU A 179 -5.99 3.14 12.48
N MET A 180 -6.00 4.22 13.27
CA MET A 180 -6.09 5.58 12.74
C MET A 180 -4.89 5.89 11.82
N GLY A 181 -3.68 5.53 12.23
CA GLY A 181 -2.46 5.71 11.44
C GLY A 181 -2.48 4.95 10.12
N ALA A 182 -2.89 3.69 10.13
CA ALA A 182 -3.03 2.87 8.92
C ALA A 182 -4.04 3.48 7.94
N ASN A 183 -5.18 3.99 8.45
CA ASN A 183 -6.17 4.68 7.63
C ASN A 183 -5.67 6.01 7.08
N MET A 184 -4.93 6.80 7.88
CA MET A 184 -4.40 8.09 7.45
C MET A 184 -3.30 7.97 6.40
N GLN A 185 -2.47 6.93 6.42
CA GLN A 185 -1.46 6.68 5.37
C GLN A 185 -2.09 6.60 3.98
N ARG A 186 -3.27 6.02 3.84
CA ARG A 186 -4.00 5.92 2.58
C ARG A 186 -4.54 7.26 2.06
N GLN A 187 -4.64 8.26 2.91
CA GLN A 187 -5.14 9.60 2.58
C GLN A 187 -4.01 10.58 2.23
N ALA A 188 -2.75 10.17 2.35
CA ALA A 188 -1.61 11.02 2.08
C ALA A 188 -1.57 11.45 0.61
N VAL A 189 -1.51 12.76 0.37
CA VAL A 189 -1.44 13.34 -0.98
C VAL A 189 0.00 13.27 -1.48
N PRO A 190 0.25 12.87 -2.74
CA PRO A 190 1.59 12.92 -3.34
C PRO A 190 2.12 14.36 -3.35
N LEU A 191 3.31 14.54 -2.80
CA LEU A 191 3.96 15.84 -2.76
C LEU A 191 4.83 16.08 -3.99
N LEU A 192 5.09 17.35 -4.29
CA LEU A 192 6.01 17.75 -5.36
C LEU A 192 7.44 17.27 -5.08
N LYS A 193 7.86 17.31 -3.82
CA LYS A 193 9.16 16.84 -3.34
C LYS A 193 8.96 15.87 -2.18
N PRO A 194 8.62 14.60 -2.43
CA PRO A 194 8.51 13.62 -1.35
C PRO A 194 9.90 13.27 -0.82
N HIS A 195 9.98 12.89 0.46
CA HIS A 195 11.20 12.33 1.04
C HIS A 195 10.93 10.94 1.63
N ALA A 196 11.81 10.00 1.34
CA ALA A 196 11.80 8.69 1.98
C ALA A 196 11.91 8.83 3.51
N PRO A 197 11.20 8.02 4.30
CA PRO A 197 11.24 8.10 5.75
C PRO A 197 12.64 7.73 6.27
N ILE A 198 13.17 8.53 7.23
CA ILE A 198 14.45 8.24 7.87
C ILE A 198 14.37 6.95 8.70
N VAL A 199 13.23 6.73 9.37
CA VAL A 199 12.92 5.51 10.11
C VAL A 199 11.80 4.78 9.41
N GLY A 200 12.09 3.60 8.90
CA GLY A 200 11.15 2.74 8.19
C GLY A 200 11.08 1.33 8.76
N THR A 201 10.24 0.50 8.19
CA THR A 201 10.04 -0.90 8.59
C THR A 201 10.71 -1.90 7.64
N GLY A 202 11.28 -1.43 6.53
CA GLY A 202 11.84 -2.25 5.46
C GLY A 202 10.80 -2.77 4.47
N MET A 203 9.53 -2.35 4.60
CA MET A 203 8.46 -2.68 3.64
C MET A 203 8.34 -1.65 2.51
N GLU A 204 8.90 -0.48 2.68
CA GLU A 204 8.72 0.68 1.79
C GLU A 204 9.16 0.38 0.36
N HIS A 205 10.34 -0.22 0.20
CA HIS A 205 10.88 -0.59 -1.12
C HIS A 205 10.02 -1.67 -1.80
N LYS A 206 9.67 -2.71 -1.05
CA LYS A 206 8.86 -3.81 -1.56
C LYS A 206 7.47 -3.34 -2.00
N ILE A 207 6.83 -2.50 -1.21
CA ILE A 207 5.52 -1.92 -1.53
C ILE A 207 5.60 -1.02 -2.77
N CYS A 208 6.69 -0.24 -2.90
CA CYS A 208 6.93 0.61 -4.05
C CYS A 208 6.98 -0.21 -5.35
N ILE A 209 7.72 -1.32 -5.35
CA ILE A 209 7.82 -2.22 -6.51
C ILE A 209 6.47 -2.90 -6.80
N ASP A 210 5.83 -3.46 -5.79
CA ASP A 210 4.58 -4.22 -5.94
C ASP A 210 3.38 -3.34 -6.32
N SER A 211 3.46 -2.02 -6.10
CA SER A 211 2.44 -1.07 -6.54
C SER A 211 2.46 -0.78 -8.05
N GLU A 212 3.52 -1.20 -8.74
CA GLU A 212 3.74 -0.99 -10.19
C GLU A 212 3.73 0.49 -10.62
N ILE A 213 3.90 1.41 -9.68
CA ILE A 213 3.89 2.86 -9.96
C ILE A 213 5.24 3.36 -10.45
N VAL A 214 6.31 2.64 -10.15
CA VAL A 214 7.68 2.91 -10.56
C VAL A 214 8.04 2.13 -11.81
N VAL A 215 8.99 2.63 -12.58
CA VAL A 215 9.49 1.96 -13.77
C VAL A 215 10.72 1.13 -13.39
N LEU A 216 10.67 -0.18 -13.67
CA LEU A 216 11.70 -1.15 -13.31
C LEU A 216 12.49 -1.60 -14.53
N ALA A 217 13.77 -1.90 -14.33
CA ALA A 217 14.59 -2.56 -15.34
C ALA A 217 14.19 -4.03 -15.51
N GLU A 218 14.03 -4.50 -16.75
CA GLU A 218 13.62 -5.88 -17.05
C GLU A 218 14.82 -6.85 -17.10
N GLY A 219 16.03 -6.35 -17.23
CA GLY A 219 17.23 -7.15 -17.32
C GLY A 219 18.49 -6.37 -16.99
N ASP A 220 19.65 -7.03 -17.12
CA ASP A 220 20.94 -6.41 -16.90
C ASP A 220 21.36 -5.61 -18.15
N GLY A 221 21.79 -4.36 -17.94
CA GLY A 221 22.14 -3.48 -19.04
C GLY A 221 22.75 -2.14 -18.60
N VAL A 222 22.83 -1.21 -19.54
CA VAL A 222 23.35 0.14 -19.33
C VAL A 222 22.36 1.16 -19.88
N VAL A 223 22.13 2.22 -19.12
CA VAL A 223 21.30 3.36 -19.52
C VAL A 223 22.02 4.16 -20.60
N THR A 224 21.41 4.31 -21.77
CA THR A 224 22.01 4.99 -22.93
C THR A 224 21.50 6.40 -23.14
N SER A 225 20.26 6.68 -22.76
CA SER A 225 19.66 8.01 -22.87
C SER A 225 18.64 8.22 -21.75
N VAL A 226 18.62 9.43 -21.21
CA VAL A 226 17.65 9.85 -20.19
C VAL A 226 17.15 11.23 -20.54
N ASP A 227 15.85 11.40 -20.62
CA ASP A 227 15.18 12.68 -20.66
C ASP A 227 13.94 12.70 -19.74
N ALA A 228 13.23 13.82 -19.68
CA ALA A 228 12.07 13.96 -18.79
C ALA A 228 10.91 13.02 -19.12
N ARG A 229 10.88 12.43 -20.31
CA ARG A 229 9.78 11.59 -20.83
C ARG A 229 10.18 10.17 -21.17
N HIS A 230 11.47 9.92 -21.36
CA HIS A 230 11.98 8.65 -21.84
C HIS A 230 13.26 8.25 -21.10
N VAL A 231 13.36 6.96 -20.79
CA VAL A 231 14.59 6.31 -20.33
C VAL A 231 14.88 5.16 -21.29
N THR A 232 16.04 5.19 -21.94
CA THR A 232 16.43 4.13 -22.88
C THR A 232 17.54 3.28 -22.27
N VAL A 233 17.31 1.97 -22.20
CA VAL A 233 18.26 1.00 -21.66
C VAL A 233 18.69 0.05 -22.77
N LYS A 234 19.99 -0.15 -22.91
CA LYS A 234 20.58 -1.19 -23.74
C LYS A 234 20.95 -2.39 -22.86
N TYR A 235 20.25 -3.48 -23.04
CA TYR A 235 20.46 -4.70 -22.29
C TYR A 235 21.65 -5.51 -22.81
N ASP A 236 22.25 -6.30 -21.94
CA ASP A 236 23.37 -7.19 -22.28
C ASP A 236 22.94 -8.28 -23.27
N SER A 237 21.64 -8.56 -23.39
CA SER A 237 21.04 -9.40 -24.44
C SER A 237 21.18 -8.85 -25.86
N GLY A 238 21.54 -7.54 -25.98
CA GLY A 238 21.59 -6.82 -27.24
C GLY A 238 20.32 -6.04 -27.59
N GLU A 239 19.24 -6.23 -26.84
CA GLU A 239 18.00 -5.51 -27.01
C GLU A 239 18.12 -4.09 -26.44
N THR A 240 17.51 -3.12 -27.11
CA THR A 240 17.38 -1.75 -26.61
C THR A 240 15.92 -1.45 -26.38
N LYS A 241 15.57 -1.07 -25.16
CA LYS A 241 14.19 -0.75 -24.76
C LYS A 241 14.07 0.71 -24.34
N ASP A 242 13.03 1.37 -24.85
CA ASP A 242 12.65 2.72 -24.50
C ASP A 242 11.44 2.70 -23.56
N TYR A 243 11.63 3.27 -22.37
CA TYR A 243 10.59 3.39 -21.33
C TYR A 243 10.00 4.79 -21.37
N LYS A 244 8.74 4.88 -21.80
CA LYS A 244 8.00 6.12 -21.79
C LYS A 244 7.42 6.41 -20.41
N LEU A 245 7.77 7.57 -19.84
CA LEU A 245 7.33 8.01 -18.53
C LEU A 245 5.97 8.72 -18.58
N THR A 246 5.11 8.43 -17.62
CA THR A 246 3.83 9.10 -17.44
C THR A 246 4.05 10.49 -16.86
N LYS A 247 3.48 11.51 -17.49
CA LYS A 247 3.63 12.91 -17.09
C LYS A 247 2.28 13.54 -16.79
N PHE A 248 2.12 14.07 -15.57
CA PHE A 248 1.00 14.89 -15.13
C PHE A 248 -0.38 14.31 -15.47
N LEU A 249 -0.56 13.03 -15.23
CA LEU A 249 -1.84 12.36 -15.42
C LEU A 249 -2.72 12.56 -14.18
N ARG A 250 -4.00 12.86 -14.40
CA ARG A 250 -4.98 12.97 -13.33
C ARG A 250 -5.33 11.59 -12.78
N SER A 251 -5.26 11.42 -11.46
CA SER A 251 -5.80 10.25 -10.77
C SER A 251 -7.32 10.36 -10.56
N ASN A 252 -7.95 9.28 -10.09
CA ASN A 252 -9.36 9.27 -9.72
C ASN A 252 -9.73 10.29 -8.63
N HIS A 253 -8.78 10.68 -7.79
CA HIS A 253 -8.94 11.63 -6.69
C HIS A 253 -8.29 12.98 -6.99
N THR A 254 -8.15 13.33 -8.27
CA THR A 254 -7.56 14.59 -8.74
C THR A 254 -6.09 14.80 -8.39
N THR A 255 -5.41 13.81 -7.83
CA THR A 255 -3.98 13.90 -7.55
C THR A 255 -3.15 13.73 -8.83
N CYS A 256 -1.92 14.21 -8.81
CA CYS A 256 -1.02 14.17 -9.96
C CYS A 256 -0.20 12.88 -9.99
N ILE A 257 -0.33 12.11 -11.07
CA ILE A 257 0.55 10.98 -11.38
C ILE A 257 1.63 11.48 -12.32
N ASN A 258 2.85 11.56 -11.82
CA ASN A 258 4.01 12.02 -12.59
C ASN A 258 5.22 11.15 -12.28
N GLN A 259 5.81 10.59 -13.34
CA GLN A 259 7.05 9.80 -13.21
C GLN A 259 8.25 10.65 -13.62
N HIS A 260 9.34 10.51 -12.89
CA HIS A 260 10.61 11.18 -13.19
C HIS A 260 11.78 10.20 -13.07
N PRO A 261 12.77 10.27 -13.97
CA PRO A 261 13.91 9.36 -13.95
C PRO A 261 14.80 9.64 -12.73
N ILE A 262 15.38 8.58 -12.18
CA ILE A 262 16.32 8.62 -11.05
C ILE A 262 17.69 8.04 -11.41
N VAL A 263 17.85 7.58 -12.65
CA VAL A 263 19.12 7.02 -13.18
C VAL A 263 19.82 7.99 -14.11
N ASP A 264 21.14 7.86 -14.19
CA ASP A 264 21.98 8.68 -15.07
C ASP A 264 22.42 7.90 -16.32
N VAL A 265 22.80 8.65 -17.38
CA VAL A 265 23.34 8.06 -18.61
C VAL A 265 24.67 7.37 -18.31
N GLY A 266 24.79 6.12 -18.71
CA GLY A 266 25.98 5.28 -18.47
C GLY A 266 25.89 4.45 -17.19
N GLU A 267 24.84 4.62 -16.39
CA GLU A 267 24.61 3.83 -15.20
C GLU A 267 24.26 2.38 -15.56
N ARG A 268 24.78 1.42 -14.78
CA ARG A 268 24.48 0.02 -14.94
C ARG A 268 23.26 -0.36 -14.12
N VAL A 269 22.33 -1.01 -14.78
CA VAL A 269 21.06 -1.47 -14.17
C VAL A 269 20.95 -2.98 -14.25
N HIS A 270 20.15 -3.58 -13.36
CA HIS A 270 19.89 -5.02 -13.35
C HIS A 270 18.41 -5.31 -13.25
N GLY A 271 18.00 -6.42 -13.85
CA GLY A 271 16.68 -7.00 -13.64
C GLY A 271 16.58 -7.79 -12.33
N LYS A 272 15.48 -8.48 -12.13
CA LYS A 272 15.31 -9.40 -11.00
C LYS A 272 16.31 -10.55 -11.12
N ARG A 273 17.16 -10.72 -10.11
CA ARG A 273 18.23 -11.73 -10.11
C ARG A 273 18.44 -12.34 -8.73
N LEU A 274 19.14 -13.48 -8.70
CA LEU A 274 19.64 -14.04 -7.45
C LEU A 274 21.01 -13.43 -7.13
N ASN A 275 21.19 -12.95 -5.91
CA ASN A 275 22.49 -12.47 -5.43
C ASN A 275 23.45 -13.64 -5.13
N GLU A 276 24.69 -13.33 -4.77
CA GLU A 276 25.73 -14.33 -4.43
C GLU A 276 25.35 -15.22 -3.23
N LYS A 277 24.38 -14.78 -2.40
CA LYS A 277 23.87 -15.51 -1.25
C LYS A 277 22.66 -16.41 -1.59
N GLY A 278 22.19 -16.37 -2.85
CA GLY A 278 21.00 -17.10 -3.28
C GLY A 278 19.67 -16.45 -2.90
N GLU A 279 19.68 -15.16 -2.54
CA GLU A 279 18.49 -14.37 -2.25
C GLU A 279 18.07 -13.60 -3.51
N TRP A 280 16.77 -13.41 -3.70
CA TRP A 280 16.25 -12.59 -4.77
C TRP A 280 16.55 -11.11 -4.53
N GLU A 281 17.22 -10.48 -5.48
CA GLU A 281 17.45 -9.04 -5.53
C GLU A 281 16.41 -8.41 -6.47
N ASP A 282 15.75 -7.37 -5.98
CA ASP A 282 14.73 -6.65 -6.74
C ASP A 282 15.35 -5.86 -7.89
N PRO A 283 14.61 -5.62 -8.99
CA PRO A 283 15.11 -4.88 -10.15
C PRO A 283 15.49 -3.44 -9.81
N THR A 284 16.45 -2.89 -10.53
CA THR A 284 16.79 -1.45 -10.43
C THR A 284 15.59 -0.60 -10.83
N VAL A 285 15.25 0.40 -10.01
CA VAL A 285 14.22 1.39 -10.32
C VAL A 285 14.82 2.43 -11.28
N LEU A 286 14.21 2.61 -12.45
CA LEU A 286 14.62 3.55 -13.48
C LEU A 286 13.99 4.94 -13.29
N ALA A 287 12.74 4.96 -12.84
CA ALA A 287 12.00 6.20 -12.61
C ALA A 287 11.05 6.04 -11.42
N ASP A 288 11.04 7.06 -10.57
CA ASP A 288 10.10 7.20 -9.46
C ASP A 288 8.73 7.68 -9.96
N GLY A 289 7.68 7.30 -9.23
CA GLY A 289 6.30 7.74 -9.44
C GLY A 289 5.84 8.74 -8.38
N PRO A 290 4.51 8.95 -8.25
CA PRO A 290 3.95 9.79 -7.20
C PRO A 290 4.19 9.16 -5.82
N ALA A 291 4.47 9.99 -4.82
CA ALA A 291 4.74 9.59 -3.44
C ALA A 291 5.82 8.49 -3.31
N THR A 292 6.85 8.58 -4.13
CA THR A 292 8.04 7.71 -4.08
C THR A 292 9.31 8.54 -4.12
N ASP A 293 10.37 8.05 -3.47
CA ASP A 293 11.69 8.66 -3.43
C ASP A 293 12.75 7.56 -3.47
N GLN A 294 13.60 7.56 -4.51
CA GLN A 294 14.67 6.57 -4.73
C GLN A 294 14.18 5.11 -4.64
N GLY A 295 13.01 4.83 -5.20
CA GLY A 295 12.42 3.49 -5.20
C GLY A 295 11.80 3.05 -3.87
N GLU A 296 11.58 3.96 -2.94
CA GLU A 296 10.87 3.73 -1.68
C GLU A 296 9.58 4.56 -1.61
N ILE A 297 8.57 4.05 -0.92
CA ILE A 297 7.34 4.81 -0.64
C ILE A 297 7.67 5.99 0.27
N ALA A 298 7.31 7.19 -0.19
CA ALA A 298 7.53 8.46 0.49
C ALA A 298 6.20 9.24 0.56
N LEU A 299 5.42 9.00 1.63
CA LEU A 299 4.08 9.59 1.78
C LEU A 299 4.08 11.03 2.28
N GLY A 300 5.24 11.59 2.57
CA GLY A 300 5.36 12.93 3.13
C GLY A 300 6.78 13.46 3.16
N GLN A 301 7.08 14.22 4.21
CA GLN A 301 8.36 14.89 4.44
C GLN A 301 8.91 14.57 5.83
N ASN A 302 10.22 14.55 5.98
CA ASN A 302 10.88 14.46 7.27
C ASN A 302 11.00 15.86 7.87
N ILE A 303 10.19 16.16 8.87
CA ILE A 303 10.10 17.49 9.48
C ILE A 303 10.54 17.42 10.95
N LEU A 304 11.34 18.42 11.39
CA LEU A 304 11.67 18.58 12.80
C LEU A 304 10.44 19.08 13.55
N VAL A 305 9.99 18.32 14.55
CA VAL A 305 8.81 18.64 15.38
C VAL A 305 9.25 18.94 16.80
N GLY A 306 8.76 20.06 17.36
CA GLY A 306 8.89 20.40 18.76
C GLY A 306 7.57 20.14 19.51
N PHE A 307 7.62 19.36 20.58
CA PHE A 307 6.47 19.07 21.43
C PHE A 307 6.49 20.01 22.64
N MET A 308 5.69 21.07 22.58
CA MET A 308 5.55 22.06 23.65
C MET A 308 4.22 22.80 23.53
N THR A 309 3.80 23.49 24.60
CA THR A 309 2.70 24.43 24.52
C THR A 309 3.20 25.75 23.91
N TRP A 310 2.41 26.36 23.01
CA TRP A 310 2.77 27.61 22.36
C TRP A 310 1.60 28.60 22.37
N GLU A 311 1.54 29.43 23.40
CA GLU A 311 0.59 30.54 23.54
C GLU A 311 -0.88 30.17 23.27
N GLY A 312 -1.26 28.90 23.44
CA GLY A 312 -2.60 28.37 23.17
C GLY A 312 -2.93 28.12 21.69
N TYR A 313 -2.05 28.47 20.75
CA TYR A 313 -2.30 28.26 19.30
C TYR A 313 -2.19 26.83 18.85
N ASN A 314 -1.66 25.95 19.68
CA ASN A 314 -1.58 24.49 19.42
C ASN A 314 -2.43 23.67 20.39
N TYR A 315 -3.59 24.23 20.81
CA TYR A 315 -4.55 23.55 21.69
C TYR A 315 -5.18 22.33 20.98
N GLU A 316 -5.25 21.20 21.70
CA GLU A 316 -5.70 19.90 21.18
C GLU A 316 -4.89 19.44 19.96
N ASP A 317 -5.54 19.27 18.80
CA ASP A 317 -4.93 18.77 17.56
C ASP A 317 -4.38 19.91 16.66
N ALA A 318 -4.41 21.15 17.13
CA ALA A 318 -3.86 22.29 16.40
C ALA A 318 -2.33 22.21 16.31
N VAL A 319 -1.79 22.55 15.14
CA VAL A 319 -0.35 22.51 14.84
C VAL A 319 0.10 23.85 14.30
N LEU A 320 1.24 24.34 14.77
CA LEU A 320 1.91 25.51 14.20
C LEU A 320 2.95 25.05 13.17
N LEU A 321 2.93 25.70 12.03
CA LEU A 321 3.86 25.43 10.93
C LEU A 321 4.83 26.60 10.75
N ASN A 322 6.09 26.29 10.44
CA ASN A 322 7.08 27.28 10.08
C ASN A 322 6.87 27.76 8.65
N GLU A 323 7.06 29.07 8.39
CA GLU A 323 7.00 29.67 7.05
C GLU A 323 7.93 28.98 6.02
N ARG A 324 9.02 28.39 6.47
CA ARG A 324 9.95 27.64 5.63
C ARG A 324 9.25 26.57 4.78
N LEU A 325 8.21 25.91 5.34
CA LEU A 325 7.46 24.86 4.63
C LEU A 325 6.80 25.39 3.35
N VAL A 326 6.27 26.61 3.41
CA VAL A 326 5.66 27.29 2.26
C VAL A 326 6.73 27.82 1.31
N ARG A 327 7.77 28.47 1.84
CA ARG A 327 8.83 29.08 1.04
C ARG A 327 9.65 28.07 0.24
N GLU A 328 9.87 26.86 0.76
CA GLU A 328 10.67 25.81 0.14
C GLU A 328 9.82 24.76 -0.59
N ASP A 329 8.50 24.95 -0.68
CA ASP A 329 7.54 24.04 -1.31
C ASP A 329 7.59 22.60 -0.74
N LEU A 330 7.77 22.45 0.59
CA LEU A 330 7.95 21.14 1.20
C LEU A 330 6.66 20.30 1.24
N TYR A 331 5.51 20.95 1.40
CA TYR A 331 4.20 20.28 1.40
C TYR A 331 3.33 20.65 0.19
N THR A 332 3.94 21.16 -0.86
CA THR A 332 3.24 21.54 -2.09
C THR A 332 2.81 20.30 -2.86
N SER A 333 1.56 20.27 -3.27
CA SER A 333 0.96 19.21 -4.09
C SER A 333 0.30 19.80 -5.33
N ILE A 334 0.16 18.97 -6.37
CA ILE A 334 -0.50 19.33 -7.62
C ILE A 334 -1.82 18.58 -7.68
N HIS A 335 -2.91 19.29 -7.89
CA HIS A 335 -4.23 18.73 -8.14
C HIS A 335 -4.67 19.09 -9.56
N ILE A 336 -5.15 18.09 -10.29
CA ILE A 336 -5.59 18.25 -11.68
C ILE A 336 -7.10 18.02 -11.72
N GLU A 337 -7.84 19.05 -12.07
CA GLU A 337 -9.28 18.97 -12.30
C GLU A 337 -9.57 18.99 -13.78
N GLU A 338 -10.51 18.18 -14.23
CA GLU A 338 -10.95 18.09 -15.61
C GLU A 338 -12.41 18.47 -15.67
N PHE A 339 -12.70 19.50 -16.47
CA PHE A 339 -14.05 19.96 -16.73
C PHE A 339 -14.38 19.68 -18.18
N GLU A 340 -15.47 18.95 -18.41
CA GLU A 340 -15.97 18.64 -19.73
C GLU A 340 -17.35 19.30 -19.91
N ILE A 341 -17.54 19.99 -20.99
CA ILE A 341 -18.81 20.60 -21.36
C ILE A 341 -19.14 20.34 -22.82
N ASP A 342 -20.36 19.88 -23.07
CA ASP A 342 -20.87 19.63 -24.40
C ASP A 342 -21.94 20.68 -24.75
N SER A 343 -21.92 21.13 -25.98
CA SER A 343 -22.98 21.95 -26.56
C SER A 343 -23.95 21.02 -27.30
N ARG A 344 -25.22 21.01 -26.89
CA ARG A 344 -26.24 20.09 -27.40
C ARG A 344 -27.34 20.83 -28.15
N ASP A 345 -27.98 20.16 -29.10
CA ASP A 345 -29.18 20.66 -29.75
C ASP A 345 -30.39 20.53 -28.80
N THR A 346 -31.04 21.67 -28.55
CA THR A 346 -32.25 21.73 -27.71
C THR A 346 -33.46 22.09 -28.57
N LYS A 347 -34.68 21.88 -28.00
CA LYS A 347 -35.93 22.29 -28.67
C LYS A 347 -36.04 23.81 -28.92
N LEU A 348 -35.27 24.61 -28.20
CA LEU A 348 -35.21 26.07 -28.29
C LEU A 348 -34.10 26.57 -29.24
N GLY A 349 -33.28 25.67 -29.76
CA GLY A 349 -32.13 25.94 -30.60
C GLY A 349 -30.86 25.26 -30.07
N PRO A 350 -29.76 25.26 -30.83
CA PRO A 350 -28.48 24.71 -30.39
C PRO A 350 -27.89 25.54 -29.23
N GLU A 351 -27.30 24.85 -28.24
CA GLU A 351 -26.48 25.50 -27.25
C GLU A 351 -25.17 25.97 -27.87
N GLU A 352 -24.59 27.01 -27.33
CA GLU A 352 -23.34 27.60 -27.81
C GLU A 352 -22.36 27.84 -26.66
N ILE A 353 -21.10 27.55 -26.90
CA ILE A 353 -20.02 27.89 -25.96
C ILE A 353 -19.61 29.33 -26.25
N THR A 354 -19.94 30.25 -25.35
CA THR A 354 -19.71 31.67 -25.51
C THR A 354 -19.51 32.39 -24.19
N ARG A 355 -18.81 33.52 -24.20
CA ARG A 355 -18.70 34.42 -23.04
C ARG A 355 -19.95 35.28 -22.85
N ASP A 356 -20.74 35.48 -23.90
CA ASP A 356 -21.97 36.28 -23.87
C ASP A 356 -23.13 35.47 -23.26
N ILE A 357 -23.15 35.43 -21.92
CA ILE A 357 -24.15 34.70 -21.14
C ILE A 357 -25.12 35.69 -20.53
N PRO A 358 -26.43 35.65 -20.85
CA PRO A 358 -27.41 36.58 -20.31
C PRO A 358 -27.60 36.37 -18.80
N ASN A 359 -27.78 37.46 -18.06
CA ASN A 359 -28.04 37.53 -16.62
C ASN A 359 -26.88 37.00 -15.73
N VAL A 360 -25.66 37.04 -16.22
CA VAL A 360 -24.44 36.69 -15.43
C VAL A 360 -23.60 37.96 -15.31
N GLY A 361 -23.13 38.25 -14.10
CA GLY A 361 -22.26 39.41 -13.81
C GLY A 361 -20.84 39.21 -14.37
N GLU A 362 -20.16 40.33 -14.69
CA GLU A 362 -18.79 40.29 -15.22
C GLU A 362 -17.78 39.59 -14.29
N ASP A 363 -17.98 39.66 -12.99
CA ASP A 363 -17.11 38.98 -12.01
C ASP A 363 -17.10 37.45 -12.15
N ALA A 364 -18.23 36.85 -12.57
CA ALA A 364 -18.34 35.44 -12.85
C ALA A 364 -17.73 35.04 -14.21
N LEU A 365 -17.56 35.99 -15.13
CA LEU A 365 -17.03 35.79 -16.47
C LEU A 365 -15.55 36.17 -16.60
N LYS A 366 -14.92 36.67 -15.54
CA LYS A 366 -13.55 37.21 -15.57
C LYS A 366 -12.50 36.20 -16.06
N ASP A 367 -12.72 34.91 -15.73
CA ASP A 367 -11.79 33.83 -16.02
C ASP A 367 -12.06 33.16 -17.38
N LEU A 368 -13.07 33.64 -18.14
CA LEU A 368 -13.37 33.16 -19.46
C LEU A 368 -12.66 34.02 -20.54
N ASP A 369 -12.11 33.37 -21.55
CA ASP A 369 -11.59 34.03 -22.76
C ASP A 369 -12.74 34.54 -23.66
N GLU A 370 -12.39 35.15 -24.80
CA GLU A 370 -13.37 35.68 -25.79
C GLU A 370 -14.26 34.56 -26.40
N ARG A 371 -13.82 33.31 -26.33
CA ARG A 371 -14.54 32.13 -26.78
C ARG A 371 -15.44 31.49 -25.73
N GLY A 372 -15.38 31.98 -24.47
CA GLY A 372 -16.08 31.39 -23.35
C GLY A 372 -15.40 30.18 -22.71
N ILE A 373 -14.09 30.03 -22.91
CA ILE A 373 -13.28 28.95 -22.35
C ILE A 373 -12.45 29.49 -21.18
N VAL A 374 -12.32 28.71 -20.12
CA VAL A 374 -11.51 29.01 -18.92
C VAL A 374 -10.02 28.87 -19.22
#